data_34341d926972afd17713b5740e0bd4b5
#
_entry.id   34341d926972afd17713b5740e0bd4b5
#
_cell.length_a   1.000
_cell.length_b   1.000
_cell.length_c   1.000
_cell.angle_alpha   90.00
_cell.angle_beta   90.00
_cell.angle_gamma   90.00
#
_symmetry.space_group_name_H-M   'P 1'
#
loop_
_entity.id
_entity.type
_entity.pdbx_description
1 polymer ?
#
loop_
_entity_poly.entity_id
_entity_poly.type
_entity_poly.pdbx_seq_one_letter_code
_entity_poly.pdbx_strand_id
1 'polypeptide(L)'
;MIKSFKTISLLIILLLLIPTLSLAAQHKVIRVVDGDTIVVDYKGKYEKVRLLCVNTPESVHPDKKQNTFMGKVASDYTKESLEGEYVGLEFEGPRRGKYGRLLAYVFVDGKNFNLELVETGLSPYYTKYGLSQGYDQEFRDAERYARDHKLNIWENYDLTQKYLRLKSKWGQHRTQAKAPPATIQTGEWSYVASRNSKVFHRPDCGYVKRILPKNLIGFQSREEAIQSGRRPCKVCRP
;
A
#
# COMPACT_ATOMS: atom_id res chain seq x y z
N MET A 1 -15.94 6.06 -58.28
CA MET A 1 -14.78 5.54 -57.52
C MET A 1 -14.40 6.40 -56.28
N ILE A 2 -15.35 6.96 -55.53
CA ILE A 2 -15.06 7.86 -54.39
C ILE A 2 -15.58 7.32 -53.01
N LYS A 3 -16.30 6.18 -53.00
CA LYS A 3 -16.86 5.62 -51.77
C LYS A 3 -15.89 4.74 -50.95
N SER A 4 -14.73 4.33 -51.51
CA SER A 4 -13.80 3.41 -50.81
C SER A 4 -12.81 4.10 -49.86
N PHE A 5 -12.53 5.38 -50.04
CA PHE A 5 -11.56 6.07 -49.17
C PHE A 5 -12.09 6.46 -47.80
N LYS A 6 -13.39 6.69 -47.64
CA LYS A 6 -13.97 7.10 -46.34
C LYS A 6 -14.04 5.94 -45.35
N THR A 7 -14.24 4.72 -45.81
CA THR A 7 -14.30 3.52 -44.94
C THR A 7 -12.94 3.11 -44.43
N ILE A 8 -11.88 3.25 -45.20
CA ILE A 8 -10.50 2.95 -44.79
C ILE A 8 -10.01 3.98 -43.74
N SER A 9 -10.36 5.25 -43.88
CA SER A 9 -10.00 6.29 -42.90
C SER A 9 -10.68 6.06 -41.52
N LEU A 10 -11.93 5.57 -41.51
CA LEU A 10 -12.65 5.29 -40.27
C LEU A 10 -12.09 4.05 -39.53
N LEU A 11 -11.61 3.05 -40.28
CA LEU A 11 -10.97 1.86 -39.71
C LEU A 11 -9.61 2.16 -39.10
N ILE A 12 -8.83 3.07 -39.69
CA ILE A 12 -7.53 3.50 -39.18
C ILE A 12 -7.69 4.31 -37.87
N ILE A 13 -8.72 5.14 -37.76
CA ILE A 13 -9.01 5.90 -36.55
C ILE A 13 -9.46 5.00 -35.39
N LEU A 14 -10.20 3.94 -35.67
CA LEU A 14 -10.63 2.98 -34.66
C LEU A 14 -9.46 2.14 -34.14
N LEU A 15 -8.43 1.88 -34.95
CA LEU A 15 -7.22 1.15 -34.54
C LEU A 15 -6.30 1.95 -33.62
N LEU A 16 -6.38 3.30 -33.66
CA LEU A 16 -5.60 4.20 -32.81
C LEU A 16 -6.19 4.39 -31.40
N LEU A 17 -7.39 3.88 -31.16
CA LEU A 17 -8.08 3.96 -29.85
C LEU A 17 -7.89 2.70 -28.98
N ILE A 18 -6.97 1.80 -29.35
CA ILE A 18 -6.63 0.68 -28.48
C ILE A 18 -5.91 1.28 -27.26
N PRO A 19 -6.51 1.22 -26.03
CA PRO A 19 -5.81 1.69 -24.85
C PRO A 19 -4.52 0.87 -24.73
N THR A 20 -3.38 1.52 -24.74
CA THR A 20 -2.12 0.87 -24.40
C THR A 20 -2.26 0.39 -22.95
N LEU A 21 -2.57 -0.89 -22.76
CA LEU A 21 -2.46 -1.52 -21.44
C LEU A 21 -1.00 -1.36 -21.03
N SER A 22 -0.73 -0.43 -20.12
CA SER A 22 0.57 -0.30 -19.50
C SER A 22 0.83 -1.61 -18.75
N LEU A 23 1.57 -2.51 -19.39
CA LEU A 23 2.00 -3.75 -18.76
C LEU A 23 3.02 -3.35 -17.68
N ALA A 24 2.55 -3.22 -16.44
CA ALA A 24 3.45 -3.03 -15.30
C ALA A 24 4.50 -4.14 -15.33
N ALA A 25 5.77 -3.80 -15.08
CA ALA A 25 6.85 -4.78 -15.09
C ALA A 25 6.52 -5.91 -14.10
N GLN A 26 6.42 -7.13 -14.61
CA GLN A 26 6.16 -8.32 -13.82
C GLN A 26 7.47 -9.01 -13.44
N HIS A 27 7.49 -9.61 -12.28
CA HIS A 27 8.64 -10.27 -11.68
C HIS A 27 8.26 -11.68 -11.27
N LYS A 28 9.00 -12.69 -11.76
CA LYS A 28 8.72 -14.08 -11.38
C LYS A 28 9.08 -14.31 -9.91
N VAL A 29 8.15 -14.88 -9.14
CA VAL A 29 8.41 -15.34 -7.78
C VAL A 29 9.18 -16.67 -7.86
N ILE A 30 10.39 -16.68 -7.35
CA ILE A 30 11.29 -17.84 -7.39
C ILE A 30 11.02 -18.78 -6.21
N ARG A 31 10.74 -18.20 -5.04
CA ARG A 31 10.35 -18.97 -3.85
C ARG A 31 9.78 -18.06 -2.76
N VAL A 32 9.01 -18.62 -1.89
CA VAL A 32 8.55 -18.01 -0.65
C VAL A 32 9.54 -18.33 0.47
N VAL A 33 9.86 -17.32 1.29
CA VAL A 33 10.74 -17.47 2.47
C VAL A 33 9.89 -17.64 3.72
N ASP A 34 8.87 -16.80 3.86
CA ASP A 34 7.91 -16.77 4.96
C ASP A 34 6.61 -16.10 4.46
N GLY A 35 5.55 -16.13 5.25
CA GLY A 35 4.25 -15.60 4.84
C GLY A 35 4.24 -14.15 4.37
N ASP A 36 5.25 -13.36 4.72
CA ASP A 36 5.37 -11.95 4.33
C ASP A 36 6.69 -11.60 3.63
N THR A 37 7.44 -12.62 3.20
CA THR A 37 8.74 -12.44 2.54
C THR A 37 8.91 -13.43 1.39
N ILE A 38 9.09 -12.91 0.18
CA ILE A 38 9.29 -13.70 -1.04
C ILE A 38 10.66 -13.38 -1.69
N VAL A 39 11.09 -14.21 -2.61
CA VAL A 39 12.23 -13.95 -3.51
C VAL A 39 11.71 -13.85 -4.92
N VAL A 40 12.04 -12.80 -5.62
CA VAL A 40 11.65 -12.57 -7.01
C VAL A 40 12.86 -12.40 -7.91
N ASP A 41 12.70 -12.68 -9.21
CA ASP A 41 13.63 -12.22 -10.23
C ASP A 41 13.35 -10.73 -10.50
N TYR A 42 14.18 -9.88 -9.92
CA TYR A 42 14.09 -8.44 -10.09
C TYR A 42 15.25 -7.93 -10.95
N LYS A 43 14.97 -7.62 -12.23
CA LYS A 43 15.99 -7.14 -13.18
C LYS A 43 17.18 -8.10 -13.35
N GLY A 44 16.89 -9.40 -13.45
CA GLY A 44 17.90 -10.45 -13.62
C GLY A 44 18.67 -10.80 -12.34
N LYS A 45 18.21 -10.39 -11.15
CA LYS A 45 18.78 -10.72 -9.84
C LYS A 45 17.73 -11.25 -8.90
N TYR A 46 18.07 -12.25 -8.11
CA TYR A 46 17.18 -12.76 -7.06
C TYR A 46 17.21 -11.84 -5.85
N GLU A 47 16.11 -11.12 -5.68
CA GLU A 47 15.95 -10.13 -4.62
C GLU A 47 14.88 -10.55 -3.62
N LYS A 48 15.17 -10.39 -2.32
CA LYS A 48 14.15 -10.58 -1.27
C LYS A 48 13.23 -9.38 -1.23
N VAL A 49 11.94 -9.63 -1.27
CA VAL A 49 10.86 -8.64 -1.09
C VAL A 49 10.20 -8.89 0.24
N ARG A 50 10.18 -7.89 1.12
CA ARG A 50 9.37 -7.85 2.34
C ARG A 50 8.09 -7.10 2.01
N LEU A 51 6.98 -7.78 2.16
CA LEU A 51 5.66 -7.23 1.89
C LEU A 51 5.36 -6.08 2.87
N LEU A 52 4.93 -4.94 2.34
CA LEU A 52 4.57 -3.75 3.11
C LEU A 52 3.28 -3.96 3.90
N CYS A 53 3.18 -3.34 5.05
CA CYS A 53 1.98 -3.25 5.88
C CYS A 53 1.44 -4.59 6.40
N VAL A 54 2.18 -5.68 6.28
CA VAL A 54 1.84 -7.00 6.81
C VAL A 54 2.95 -7.55 7.70
N ASN A 55 2.59 -8.44 8.63
CA ASN A 55 3.52 -9.15 9.52
C ASN A 55 2.86 -10.45 9.97
N THR A 56 3.04 -11.48 9.17
CA THR A 56 2.53 -12.81 9.48
C THR A 56 3.20 -13.39 10.73
N PRO A 57 2.60 -14.36 11.42
CA PRO A 57 3.32 -15.15 12.42
C PRO A 57 4.55 -15.81 11.80
N GLU A 58 5.60 -15.99 12.59
CA GLU A 58 6.87 -16.57 12.13
C GLU A 58 6.74 -18.07 11.82
N SER A 59 7.35 -18.52 10.71
CA SER A 59 7.45 -19.92 10.32
C SER A 59 8.88 -20.42 10.24
N VAL A 60 9.86 -19.53 10.01
CA VAL A 60 11.27 -19.85 9.76
C VAL A 60 12.24 -19.02 10.62
N HIS A 61 11.83 -18.64 11.81
CA HIS A 61 12.69 -17.88 12.71
C HIS A 61 13.89 -18.74 13.17
N PRO A 62 15.13 -18.17 13.29
CA PRO A 62 16.30 -18.89 13.80
C PRO A 62 16.09 -19.52 15.18
N ASP A 63 15.39 -18.82 16.09
CA ASP A 63 14.86 -19.40 17.31
C ASP A 63 13.57 -20.15 16.99
N LYS A 64 13.66 -21.48 16.90
CA LYS A 64 12.53 -22.36 16.54
C LYS A 64 11.31 -22.24 17.47
N LYS A 65 11.48 -21.76 18.70
CA LYS A 65 10.37 -21.51 19.64
C LYS A 65 9.43 -20.38 19.19
N GLN A 66 9.89 -19.53 18.28
CA GLN A 66 9.08 -18.47 17.71
C GLN A 66 8.27 -18.91 16.48
N ASN A 67 8.61 -20.09 15.91
CA ASN A 67 7.86 -20.66 14.80
C ASN A 67 6.53 -21.19 15.32
N THR A 68 5.45 -20.85 14.65
CA THR A 68 4.09 -21.18 15.08
C THR A 68 3.34 -21.95 13.99
N PHE A 69 2.30 -22.68 14.40
CA PHE A 69 1.40 -23.32 13.44
C PHE A 69 0.79 -22.29 12.47
N MET A 70 0.32 -21.16 12.99
CA MET A 70 -0.22 -20.09 12.15
C MET A 70 0.81 -19.46 11.23
N GLY A 71 2.10 -19.44 11.61
CA GLY A 71 3.20 -19.06 10.73
C GLY A 71 3.31 -19.99 9.53
N LYS A 72 3.23 -21.31 9.80
CA LYS A 72 3.22 -22.30 8.72
C LYS A 72 2.02 -22.11 7.80
N VAL A 73 0.81 -21.92 8.34
CA VAL A 73 -0.40 -21.66 7.55
C VAL A 73 -0.23 -20.43 6.65
N ALA A 74 0.27 -19.32 7.20
CA ALA A 74 0.50 -18.11 6.42
C ALA A 74 1.57 -18.31 5.31
N SER A 75 2.64 -19.04 5.65
CA SER A 75 3.71 -19.35 4.69
C SER A 75 3.23 -20.27 3.56
N ASP A 76 2.47 -21.30 3.89
CA ASP A 76 1.89 -22.23 2.92
C ASP A 76 0.90 -21.48 1.99
N TYR A 77 0.03 -20.64 2.56
CA TYR A 77 -0.89 -19.82 1.78
C TYR A 77 -0.16 -18.90 0.79
N THR A 78 0.89 -18.20 1.26
CA THR A 78 1.69 -17.33 0.40
C THR A 78 2.39 -18.15 -0.70
N LYS A 79 2.85 -19.36 -0.36
CA LYS A 79 3.50 -20.26 -1.30
C LYS A 79 2.53 -20.74 -2.40
N GLU A 80 1.36 -21.19 -2.03
CA GLU A 80 0.32 -21.64 -2.96
C GLU A 80 -0.15 -20.51 -3.89
N SER A 81 -0.20 -19.27 -3.36
CA SER A 81 -0.68 -18.11 -4.12
C SER A 81 0.37 -17.49 -5.05
N LEU A 82 1.65 -17.53 -4.69
CA LEU A 82 2.67 -16.71 -5.36
C LEU A 82 3.85 -17.51 -5.95
N GLU A 83 4.19 -18.70 -5.44
CA GLU A 83 5.42 -19.38 -5.89
C GLU A 83 5.30 -19.85 -7.34
N GLY A 84 6.20 -19.35 -8.18
CA GLY A 84 6.18 -19.60 -9.63
C GLY A 84 5.40 -18.57 -10.45
N GLU A 85 4.55 -17.77 -9.80
CA GLU A 85 3.72 -16.77 -10.45
C GLU A 85 4.51 -15.50 -10.84
N TYR A 86 3.91 -14.69 -11.71
CA TYR A 86 4.40 -13.39 -12.09
C TYR A 86 3.66 -12.30 -11.34
N VAL A 87 4.39 -11.43 -10.64
CA VAL A 87 3.82 -10.40 -9.77
C VAL A 87 4.29 -9.00 -10.17
N GLY A 88 3.40 -8.03 -10.00
CA GLY A 88 3.73 -6.61 -10.01
C GLY A 88 4.28 -6.17 -8.65
N LEU A 89 5.24 -5.24 -8.63
CA LEU A 89 5.75 -4.63 -7.40
C LEU A 89 5.44 -3.13 -7.39
N GLU A 90 4.71 -2.68 -6.38
CA GLU A 90 4.48 -1.27 -6.12
C GLU A 90 5.23 -0.83 -4.87
N PHE A 91 5.99 0.25 -4.98
CA PHE A 91 6.85 0.75 -3.92
C PHE A 91 6.24 1.99 -3.27
N GLU A 92 6.24 2.00 -1.94
CA GLU A 92 5.83 3.14 -1.14
C GLU A 92 6.94 3.51 -0.16
N GLY A 93 7.41 4.77 -0.22
CA GLY A 93 8.51 5.24 0.61
C GLY A 93 9.88 4.70 0.20
N PRO A 94 10.75 4.36 1.17
CA PRO A 94 12.07 3.81 0.85
C PRO A 94 11.96 2.46 0.15
N ARG A 95 12.63 2.33 -1.00
CA ARG A 95 12.58 1.10 -1.78
C ARG A 95 13.20 -0.10 -1.06
N ARG A 96 14.16 0.14 -0.15
CA ARG A 96 14.83 -0.93 0.63
C ARG A 96 14.77 -0.64 2.12
N GLY A 97 14.55 -1.69 2.90
CA GLY A 97 14.65 -1.67 4.34
C GLY A 97 16.10 -1.78 4.83
N LYS A 98 16.29 -1.63 6.14
CA LYS A 98 17.63 -1.68 6.79
C LYS A 98 18.42 -2.98 6.53
N TYR A 99 17.74 -4.06 6.16
CA TYR A 99 18.36 -5.36 5.84
C TYR A 99 18.55 -5.58 4.33
N GLY A 100 18.45 -4.52 3.52
CA GLY A 100 18.64 -4.58 2.07
C GLY A 100 17.49 -5.15 1.27
N ARG A 101 16.42 -5.70 1.92
CA ARG A 101 15.24 -6.24 1.24
C ARG A 101 14.46 -5.14 0.54
N LEU A 102 13.93 -5.43 -0.64
CA LEU A 102 12.92 -4.58 -1.28
C LEU A 102 11.68 -4.50 -0.37
N LEU A 103 11.02 -3.35 -0.34
CA LEU A 103 9.79 -3.09 0.42
C LEU A 103 8.69 -2.75 -0.58
N ALA A 104 7.72 -3.64 -0.78
CA ALA A 104 6.71 -3.45 -1.82
C ALA A 104 5.33 -4.00 -1.44
N TYR A 105 4.31 -3.47 -2.08
CA TYR A 105 3.06 -4.19 -2.29
C TYR A 105 3.24 -5.12 -3.47
N VAL A 106 2.71 -6.33 -3.35
CA VAL A 106 2.79 -7.40 -4.34
C VAL A 106 1.42 -7.56 -4.98
N PHE A 107 1.38 -7.50 -6.30
CA PHE A 107 0.14 -7.65 -7.06
C PHE A 107 0.21 -8.92 -7.90
N VAL A 108 -0.77 -9.79 -7.72
CA VAL A 108 -1.00 -10.97 -8.56
C VAL A 108 -2.40 -10.87 -9.17
N ASP A 109 -2.53 -11.08 -10.48
CA ASP A 109 -3.77 -10.94 -11.21
C ASP A 109 -4.53 -9.62 -10.95
N GLY A 110 -3.76 -8.53 -10.78
CA GLY A 110 -4.29 -7.20 -10.50
C GLY A 110 -4.78 -6.98 -9.07
N LYS A 111 -4.69 -7.98 -8.18
CA LYS A 111 -5.09 -7.90 -6.77
C LYS A 111 -3.88 -7.63 -5.88
N ASN A 112 -4.06 -6.81 -4.87
CA ASN A 112 -3.05 -6.53 -3.86
C ASN A 112 -2.99 -7.68 -2.84
N PHE A 113 -1.99 -8.55 -2.97
CA PHE A 113 -1.81 -9.71 -2.10
C PHE A 113 -1.53 -9.34 -0.64
N ASN A 114 -0.92 -8.18 -0.38
CA ASN A 114 -0.72 -7.71 0.99
C ASN A 114 -2.05 -7.43 1.70
N LEU A 115 -3.03 -6.85 0.99
CA LEU A 115 -4.39 -6.67 1.50
C LEU A 115 -5.07 -8.01 1.75
N GLU A 116 -4.92 -8.97 0.84
CA GLU A 116 -5.50 -10.30 0.95
C GLU A 116 -5.01 -11.04 2.20
N LEU A 117 -3.71 -10.93 2.55
CA LEU A 117 -3.19 -11.51 3.80
C LEU A 117 -3.84 -10.91 5.05
N VAL A 118 -4.23 -9.65 5.01
CA VAL A 118 -4.93 -9.01 6.14
C VAL A 118 -6.40 -9.38 6.16
N GLU A 119 -7.06 -9.40 5.00
CA GLU A 119 -8.47 -9.75 4.85
C GLU A 119 -8.76 -11.19 5.25
N THR A 120 -7.85 -12.11 4.90
CA THR A 120 -7.92 -13.52 5.34
C THR A 120 -7.53 -13.73 6.79
N GLY A 121 -7.04 -12.70 7.49
CA GLY A 121 -6.62 -12.81 8.89
C GLY A 121 -5.30 -13.55 9.10
N LEU A 122 -4.49 -13.72 8.06
CA LEU A 122 -3.14 -14.31 8.15
C LEU A 122 -2.09 -13.29 8.62
N SER A 123 -2.44 -12.01 8.57
CA SER A 123 -1.64 -10.89 9.09
C SER A 123 -2.52 -9.82 9.72
N PRO A 124 -2.07 -9.14 10.78
CA PRO A 124 -2.66 -7.86 11.17
C PRO A 124 -2.23 -6.77 10.16
N TYR A 125 -2.99 -5.68 10.06
CA TYR A 125 -2.48 -4.45 9.45
C TYR A 125 -1.29 -3.93 10.26
N TYR A 126 -0.09 -4.10 9.73
CA TYR A 126 1.17 -3.81 10.40
C TYR A 126 1.59 -2.36 10.22
N THR A 127 1.40 -1.55 11.26
CA THR A 127 1.61 -0.10 11.23
C THR A 127 2.84 0.37 12.00
N LYS A 128 3.75 -0.54 12.40
CA LYS A 128 4.94 -0.22 13.19
C LYS A 128 5.82 0.86 12.53
N TYR A 129 5.92 0.85 11.21
CA TYR A 129 6.76 1.78 10.45
C TYR A 129 5.97 2.91 9.79
N GLY A 130 4.69 3.00 10.02
CA GLY A 130 3.78 4.00 9.48
C GLY A 130 2.51 3.37 8.90
N LEU A 131 1.57 4.24 8.52
CA LEU A 131 0.38 3.82 7.79
C LEU A 131 0.70 3.78 6.31
N SER A 132 0.02 2.90 5.57
CA SER A 132 0.02 2.98 4.12
C SER A 132 -0.47 4.36 3.65
N GLN A 133 0.21 4.93 2.67
CA GLN A 133 -0.19 6.21 2.08
C GLN A 133 -1.27 6.01 1.01
N GLY A 134 -1.21 4.87 0.31
CA GLY A 134 -2.14 4.53 -0.76
C GLY A 134 -3.35 3.71 -0.31
N TYR A 135 -3.18 2.82 0.66
CA TYR A 135 -4.15 1.75 0.99
C TYR A 135 -4.56 1.72 2.49
N ASP A 136 -4.39 2.83 3.27
CA ASP A 136 -4.68 2.83 4.72
C ASP A 136 -6.11 2.42 5.05
N GLN A 137 -7.08 2.92 4.26
CA GLN A 137 -8.49 2.62 4.52
C GLN A 137 -8.82 1.16 4.19
N GLU A 138 -8.32 0.68 3.06
CA GLU A 138 -8.52 -0.70 2.62
C GLU A 138 -7.93 -1.70 3.62
N PHE A 139 -6.72 -1.44 4.14
CA PHE A 139 -6.11 -2.27 5.19
C PHE A 139 -6.91 -2.26 6.49
N ARG A 140 -7.48 -1.13 6.89
CA ARG A 140 -8.35 -1.04 8.07
C ARG A 140 -9.64 -1.83 7.89
N ASP A 141 -10.22 -1.75 6.72
CA ASP A 141 -11.45 -2.45 6.38
C ASP A 141 -11.21 -3.96 6.29
N ALA A 142 -10.12 -4.38 5.67
CA ALA A 142 -9.69 -5.78 5.60
C ALA A 142 -9.44 -6.36 7.00
N GLU A 143 -8.70 -5.65 7.87
CA GLU A 143 -8.47 -6.12 9.24
C GLU A 143 -9.76 -6.18 10.06
N ARG A 144 -10.65 -5.19 9.92
CA ARG A 144 -11.96 -5.21 10.58
C ARG A 144 -12.76 -6.42 10.13
N TYR A 145 -12.84 -6.66 8.83
CA TYR A 145 -13.52 -7.83 8.27
C TYR A 145 -12.99 -9.13 8.87
N ALA A 146 -11.67 -9.33 8.85
CA ALA A 146 -11.04 -10.53 9.39
C ALA A 146 -11.33 -10.74 10.89
N ARG A 147 -11.35 -9.66 11.66
CA ARG A 147 -11.65 -9.71 13.11
C ARG A 147 -13.13 -10.02 13.39
N ASP A 148 -14.03 -9.37 12.67
CA ASP A 148 -15.47 -9.54 12.83
C ASP A 148 -15.90 -10.97 12.48
N HIS A 149 -15.23 -11.60 11.50
CA HIS A 149 -15.44 -12.98 11.07
C HIS A 149 -14.54 -13.99 11.79
N LYS A 150 -13.68 -13.56 12.73
CA LYS A 150 -12.76 -14.40 13.52
C LYS A 150 -11.86 -15.29 12.64
N LEU A 151 -11.30 -14.72 11.57
CA LEU A 151 -10.48 -15.48 10.62
C LEU A 151 -9.06 -15.68 11.15
N ASN A 152 -8.54 -16.89 11.05
CA ASN A 152 -7.15 -17.28 11.32
C ASN A 152 -6.58 -16.74 12.65
N ILE A 153 -5.66 -15.74 12.64
CA ILE A 153 -5.09 -15.19 13.89
C ILE A 153 -6.13 -14.56 14.81
N TRP A 154 -7.29 -14.20 14.28
CA TRP A 154 -8.38 -13.59 15.05
C TRP A 154 -9.38 -14.61 15.62
N GLU A 155 -9.34 -15.87 15.17
CA GLU A 155 -10.09 -16.96 15.76
C GLU A 155 -9.47 -17.39 17.11
N ASN A 156 -8.14 -17.40 17.18
CA ASN A 156 -7.41 -17.82 18.38
C ASN A 156 -7.29 -16.64 19.37
N TYR A 157 -7.84 -16.83 20.58
CA TYR A 157 -7.85 -15.80 21.61
C TYR A 157 -6.44 -15.28 21.96
N ASP A 158 -5.47 -16.17 22.18
CA ASP A 158 -4.11 -15.81 22.60
C ASP A 158 -3.36 -15.05 21.51
N LEU A 159 -3.50 -15.47 20.25
CA LEU A 159 -2.94 -14.74 19.10
C LEU A 159 -3.60 -13.38 18.96
N THR A 160 -4.92 -13.30 19.06
CA THR A 160 -5.65 -12.03 19.02
C THR A 160 -5.12 -11.08 20.10
N GLN A 161 -5.01 -11.53 21.37
CA GLN A 161 -4.49 -10.71 22.47
C GLN A 161 -3.03 -10.30 22.24
N LYS A 162 -2.19 -11.20 21.70
CA LYS A 162 -0.81 -10.90 21.32
C LYS A 162 -0.76 -9.75 20.29
N TYR A 163 -1.52 -9.85 19.21
CA TYR A 163 -1.50 -8.83 18.16
C TYR A 163 -2.12 -7.50 18.60
N LEU A 164 -3.18 -7.50 19.38
CA LEU A 164 -3.75 -6.29 19.96
C LEU A 164 -2.75 -5.56 20.85
N ARG A 165 -2.02 -6.28 21.71
CA ARG A 165 -0.93 -5.72 22.54
C ARG A 165 0.23 -5.18 21.70
N LEU A 166 0.60 -5.86 20.62
CA LEU A 166 1.63 -5.37 19.71
C LEU A 166 1.17 -4.08 19.00
N LYS A 167 -0.07 -4.06 18.52
CA LYS A 167 -0.63 -2.88 17.85
C LYS A 167 -0.69 -1.66 18.76
N SER A 168 -1.05 -1.82 20.03
CA SER A 168 -1.04 -0.72 20.99
C SER A 168 0.35 -0.09 21.15
N LYS A 169 1.42 -0.90 21.08
CA LYS A 169 2.81 -0.43 21.12
C LYS A 169 3.25 0.26 19.82
N TRP A 170 2.73 -0.18 18.65
CA TRP A 170 3.07 0.45 17.37
C TRP A 170 2.56 1.90 17.28
N GLY A 171 1.43 2.20 17.91
CA GLY A 171 0.90 3.57 18.01
C GLY A 171 1.71 4.48 18.94
N GLN A 172 2.35 3.93 19.99
CA GLN A 172 3.08 4.71 21.02
C GLN A 172 4.38 5.32 20.48
N HIS A 173 5.08 4.68 19.55
CA HIS A 173 6.26 5.28 18.90
C HIS A 173 5.93 6.52 18.05
N ARG A 174 4.65 6.74 17.75
CA ARG A 174 4.15 7.91 17.03
C ARG A 174 3.94 9.13 17.95
N THR A 175 3.64 8.90 19.22
CA THR A 175 3.45 9.97 20.21
C THR A 175 4.77 10.51 20.76
N GLN A 176 5.88 9.75 20.65
CA GLN A 176 7.23 10.24 20.98
C GLN A 176 7.95 10.95 19.82
N ALA A 177 7.45 10.80 18.59
CA ALA A 177 7.90 11.60 17.46
C ALA A 177 7.23 12.97 17.54
N LYS A 178 7.85 13.89 18.33
CA LYS A 178 7.57 15.33 18.45
C LYS A 178 6.08 15.71 18.46
N ALA A 179 5.69 16.37 19.54
CA ALA A 179 4.48 17.19 19.60
C ALA A 179 4.26 17.91 18.26
N PRO A 180 3.00 18.01 17.77
CA PRO A 180 2.76 18.75 16.55
C PRO A 180 3.39 20.13 16.70
N PRO A 181 4.21 20.56 15.73
CA PRO A 181 4.67 21.94 15.76
C PRO A 181 3.44 22.83 15.78
N ALA A 182 3.53 23.93 16.49
CA ALA A 182 2.52 24.92 16.75
C ALA A 182 1.57 25.11 15.55
N THR A 183 0.30 25.29 15.88
CA THR A 183 -0.84 25.64 15.02
C THR A 183 -0.38 26.23 13.70
N ILE A 184 -0.55 25.47 12.60
CA ILE A 184 -0.30 25.99 11.26
C ILE A 184 -1.30 27.11 11.07
N GLN A 185 -0.83 28.36 11.00
CA GLN A 185 -1.66 29.47 10.58
C GLN A 185 -1.98 29.28 9.10
N THR A 186 -3.07 28.58 8.84
CA THR A 186 -3.62 28.39 7.49
C THR A 186 -4.46 29.59 7.04
N GLY A 187 -4.45 30.67 7.82
CA GLY A 187 -5.33 31.82 7.63
C GLY A 187 -5.13 32.61 6.31
N GLU A 188 -4.07 32.30 5.57
CA GLU A 188 -3.76 33.00 4.31
C GLU A 188 -4.11 32.19 3.05
N TRP A 189 -4.44 30.91 3.16
CA TRP A 189 -4.64 30.03 2.00
C TRP A 189 -6.05 29.46 1.94
N SER A 190 -6.67 29.57 0.78
CA SER A 190 -8.00 28.99 0.52
C SER A 190 -7.92 27.46 0.31
N TYR A 191 -6.79 26.98 -0.20
CA TYR A 191 -6.52 25.56 -0.42
C TYR A 191 -5.09 25.21 -0.04
N VAL A 192 -4.87 23.95 0.34
CA VAL A 192 -3.56 23.47 0.77
C VAL A 192 -3.25 22.07 0.21
N ALA A 193 -1.97 21.77 0.03
CA ALA A 193 -1.52 20.44 -0.36
C ALA A 193 -0.19 20.09 0.31
N SER A 194 0.17 18.81 0.30
CA SER A 194 1.55 18.42 0.53
C SER A 194 2.38 18.68 -0.73
N ARG A 195 3.60 19.18 -0.59
CA ARG A 195 4.56 19.37 -1.68
C ARG A 195 4.73 18.11 -2.53
N ASN A 196 4.67 16.94 -1.89
CA ASN A 196 4.88 15.64 -2.52
C ASN A 196 3.57 14.94 -2.93
N SER A 197 2.41 15.63 -2.84
CA SER A 197 1.11 15.08 -3.18
C SER A 197 0.54 15.71 -4.44
N LYS A 198 -0.13 14.91 -5.25
CA LYS A 198 -0.94 15.38 -6.38
C LYS A 198 -2.38 15.74 -5.99
N VAL A 199 -2.69 15.83 -4.68
CA VAL A 199 -4.03 16.11 -4.17
C VAL A 199 -3.99 17.37 -3.32
N PHE A 200 -4.95 18.28 -3.56
CA PHE A 200 -5.15 19.47 -2.72
C PHE A 200 -6.46 19.37 -1.93
N HIS A 201 -6.54 20.10 -0.84
CA HIS A 201 -7.58 20.02 0.18
C HIS A 201 -8.03 21.40 0.62
N ARG A 202 -9.21 21.48 1.24
CA ARG A 202 -9.55 22.64 2.08
C ARG A 202 -8.68 22.61 3.34
N PRO A 203 -8.36 23.77 3.95
CA PRO A 203 -7.51 23.84 5.15
C PRO A 203 -8.04 23.03 6.35
N ASP A 204 -9.35 22.92 6.48
CA ASP A 204 -10.06 22.21 7.54
C ASP A 204 -10.10 20.67 7.34
N CYS A 205 -9.68 20.18 6.19
CA CYS A 205 -9.71 18.77 5.87
C CYS A 205 -8.84 17.95 6.84
N GLY A 206 -9.37 16.84 7.36
CA GLY A 206 -8.65 15.96 8.28
C GLY A 206 -7.31 15.41 7.77
N TYR A 207 -7.14 15.34 6.44
CA TYR A 207 -5.88 14.96 5.82
C TYR A 207 -4.78 16.03 5.96
N VAL A 208 -5.15 17.31 6.06
CA VAL A 208 -4.19 18.42 6.21
C VAL A 208 -3.42 18.31 7.52
N LYS A 209 -4.07 17.88 8.59
CA LYS A 209 -3.45 17.65 9.90
C LYS A 209 -2.29 16.64 9.88
N ARG A 210 -2.17 15.85 8.82
CA ARG A 210 -1.13 14.82 8.63
C ARG A 210 0.04 15.31 7.77
N ILE A 211 -0.07 16.50 7.18
CA ILE A 211 0.97 17.09 6.36
C ILE A 211 1.99 17.74 7.30
N LEU A 212 3.26 17.34 7.19
CA LEU A 212 4.31 18.00 7.93
C LEU A 212 4.41 19.47 7.51
N PRO A 213 4.57 20.45 8.44
CA PRO A 213 4.60 21.88 8.12
C PRO A 213 5.58 22.26 7.01
N LYS A 214 6.76 21.63 7.01
CA LYS A 214 7.79 21.83 5.96
C LYS A 214 7.37 21.41 4.55
N ASN A 215 6.34 20.55 4.47
CA ASN A 215 5.81 20.03 3.21
C ASN A 215 4.48 20.69 2.81
N LEU A 216 3.90 21.52 3.68
CA LEU A 216 2.64 22.20 3.40
C LEU A 216 2.89 23.31 2.39
N ILE A 217 2.05 23.38 1.39
CA ILE A 217 1.99 24.48 0.40
C ILE A 217 0.55 24.95 0.30
N GLY A 218 0.38 26.25 0.13
CA GLY A 218 -0.92 26.90 0.01
C GLY A 218 -1.21 27.39 -1.41
N PHE A 219 -2.50 27.60 -1.70
CA PHE A 219 -3.02 28.14 -2.93
C PHE A 219 -4.14 29.12 -2.59
N GLN A 220 -4.19 30.25 -3.31
CA GLN A 220 -5.21 31.25 -3.12
C GLN A 220 -6.53 30.86 -3.81
N SER A 221 -6.45 30.09 -4.90
CA SER A 221 -7.64 29.64 -5.62
C SER A 221 -7.58 28.15 -5.98
N ARG A 222 -8.75 27.61 -6.30
CA ARG A 222 -8.89 26.23 -6.78
C ARG A 222 -8.20 26.03 -8.12
N GLU A 223 -8.30 27.03 -8.97
CA GLU A 223 -7.70 27.07 -10.31
C GLU A 223 -6.17 27.02 -10.22
N GLU A 224 -5.57 27.77 -9.30
CA GLU A 224 -4.13 27.73 -9.02
C GLU A 224 -3.67 26.32 -8.60
N ALA A 225 -4.42 25.67 -7.72
CA ALA A 225 -4.11 24.32 -7.30
C ALA A 225 -4.20 23.31 -8.47
N ILE A 226 -5.19 23.45 -9.35
CA ILE A 226 -5.33 22.62 -10.56
C ILE A 226 -4.19 22.88 -11.55
N GLN A 227 -3.86 24.14 -11.81
CA GLN A 227 -2.76 24.53 -12.72
C GLN A 227 -1.40 24.02 -12.23
N SER A 228 -1.24 23.84 -10.91
CA SER A 228 -0.07 23.18 -10.32
C SER A 228 0.01 21.67 -10.54
N GLY A 229 -0.91 21.09 -11.32
CA GLY A 229 -0.98 19.67 -11.64
C GLY A 229 -1.64 18.83 -10.55
N ARG A 230 -2.42 19.45 -9.64
CA ARG A 230 -3.09 18.76 -8.54
C ARG A 230 -4.58 18.58 -8.81
N ARG A 231 -5.14 17.50 -8.28
CA ARG A 231 -6.57 17.21 -8.33
C ARG A 231 -7.22 17.44 -6.96
N PRO A 232 -8.52 17.76 -6.92
CA PRO A 232 -9.23 17.94 -5.66
C PRO A 232 -9.32 16.64 -4.85
N CYS A 233 -9.29 16.79 -3.54
CA CYS A 233 -9.52 15.69 -2.60
C CYS A 233 -10.97 15.18 -2.71
N LYS A 234 -11.14 13.87 -2.84
CA LYS A 234 -12.48 13.25 -2.93
C LYS A 234 -13.30 13.34 -1.63
N VAL A 235 -12.63 13.53 -0.48
CA VAL A 235 -13.26 13.57 0.85
C VAL A 235 -13.77 14.97 1.16
N CYS A 236 -12.91 16.00 1.14
CA CYS A 236 -13.36 17.37 1.44
C CYS A 236 -13.93 18.11 0.22
N ARG A 237 -13.77 17.59 -1.01
CA ARG A 237 -14.31 18.15 -2.27
C ARG A 237 -14.07 19.66 -2.36
N PRO A 238 -12.81 20.10 -2.35
CA PRO A 238 -12.45 21.50 -2.38
C PRO A 238 -12.76 22.16 -3.73
#